data_1c7139528c5de05a8af816324d5b2011
#
_entry.id   1c7139528c5de05a8af816324d5b2011
#
_cell.length_a   1.000
_cell.length_b   1.000
_cell.length_c   1.000
_cell.angle_alpha   90.00
_cell.angle_beta   90.00
_cell.angle_gamma   90.00
#
_symmetry.space_group_name_H-M   'P 1'
#
loop_
_entity.id
_entity.type
_entity.pdbx_description
1 polymer ?
#
loop_
_entity_poly.entity_id
_entity_poly.type
_entity_poly.pdbx_seq_one_letter_code
_entity_poly.pdbx_strand_id
1 'polypeptide(L)'
;MMMHAYNPIYLSKVSRAVGNMLHDAVYFFEINGNDFLQQFIQSGIAEEIENGNPKYIAGKSGLELFLEVMEKTTGTVPDTDLIESYDRSDVYWVGWMLTHYQWYSGRSFKTILDTVSFDDLLSLYGTLHEADIQKSYEVVDAHFAENGSRLKALRKQCGLTQEELSDASGVALNTIRAYEQKSKDLGKAQLEIVMNLAKALKCDIKDLLE
;
A
#
# COMPACT_ATOMS: atom_id res chain seq x y z
N MET A 1 13.96 -6.00 -15.06
CA MET A 1 13.13 -4.94 -15.65
C MET A 1 12.00 -4.73 -14.67
N MET A 2 11.92 -3.59 -13.98
CA MET A 2 10.79 -3.31 -13.08
C MET A 2 9.52 -3.24 -13.94
N MET A 3 8.55 -4.07 -13.64
CA MET A 3 7.23 -3.97 -14.28
C MET A 3 6.42 -2.93 -13.51
N HIS A 4 6.26 -1.76 -14.11
CA HIS A 4 5.36 -0.74 -13.57
C HIS A 4 3.91 -1.19 -13.71
N ALA A 5 3.06 -0.80 -12.75
CA ALA A 5 1.66 -1.23 -12.69
C ALA A 5 0.86 -0.85 -13.96
N TYR A 6 1.16 0.30 -14.57
CA TYR A 6 0.52 0.79 -15.80
C TYR A 6 1.44 1.75 -16.57
N ASN A 7 1.02 2.17 -17.77
CA ASN A 7 1.82 3.07 -18.61
C ASN A 7 2.09 4.41 -17.89
N PRO A 8 3.36 4.89 -17.86
CA PRO A 8 3.75 6.12 -17.16
C PRO A 8 2.99 7.38 -17.60
N ILE A 9 2.41 7.40 -18.79
CA ILE A 9 1.60 8.52 -19.30
C ILE A 9 0.40 8.84 -18.38
N TYR A 10 -0.11 7.86 -17.65
CA TYR A 10 -1.25 8.00 -16.74
C TYR A 10 -0.84 8.39 -15.32
N LEU A 11 0.44 8.21 -14.93
CA LEU A 11 0.90 8.40 -13.55
C LEU A 11 0.57 9.79 -13.00
N SER A 12 0.86 10.85 -13.76
CA SER A 12 0.58 12.23 -13.31
C SER A 12 -0.93 12.50 -13.11
N LYS A 13 -1.80 11.83 -13.85
CA LYS A 13 -3.25 12.01 -13.73
C LYS A 13 -3.79 11.25 -12.53
N VAL A 14 -3.45 9.99 -12.39
CA VAL A 14 -3.94 9.15 -11.30
C VAL A 14 -3.39 9.59 -9.95
N SER A 15 -2.12 9.98 -9.87
CA SER A 15 -1.54 10.47 -8.60
C SER A 15 -2.20 11.77 -8.12
N ARG A 16 -2.55 12.68 -9.05
CA ARG A 16 -3.37 13.85 -8.72
C ARG A 16 -4.76 13.49 -8.24
N ALA A 17 -5.41 12.52 -8.90
CA ALA A 17 -6.75 12.10 -8.51
C ALA A 17 -6.76 11.47 -7.10
N VAL A 18 -5.80 10.59 -6.80
CA VAL A 18 -5.68 9.99 -5.46
C VAL A 18 -5.26 11.02 -4.41
N GLY A 19 -4.38 11.97 -4.76
CA GLY A 19 -4.03 13.10 -3.89
C GLY A 19 -5.25 13.93 -3.50
N ASN A 20 -6.05 14.34 -4.50
CA ASN A 20 -7.28 15.10 -4.26
C ASN A 20 -8.31 14.28 -3.48
N MET A 21 -8.50 13.01 -3.83
CA MET A 21 -9.40 12.09 -3.11
C MET A 21 -9.08 12.05 -1.60
N LEU A 22 -7.80 11.92 -1.25
CA LEU A 22 -7.37 11.85 0.14
C LEU A 22 -7.49 13.21 0.84
N HIS A 23 -7.16 14.30 0.14
CA HIS A 23 -7.37 15.67 0.62
C HIS A 23 -8.84 15.94 0.96
N ASP A 24 -9.75 15.61 0.05
CA ASP A 24 -11.19 15.78 0.26
C ASP A 24 -11.65 15.00 1.48
N ALA A 25 -11.28 13.73 1.59
CA ALA A 25 -11.65 12.88 2.71
C ALA A 25 -11.24 13.47 4.06
N VAL A 26 -10.00 13.97 4.16
CA VAL A 26 -9.44 14.42 5.46
C VAL A 26 -9.83 15.86 5.78
N TYR A 27 -9.75 16.78 4.81
CA TYR A 27 -9.96 18.21 5.08
C TYR A 27 -11.40 18.69 4.91
N PHE A 28 -12.16 18.13 3.97
CA PHE A 28 -13.56 18.55 3.78
C PHE A 28 -14.53 17.67 4.57
N PHE A 29 -14.28 16.37 4.62
CA PHE A 29 -15.17 15.42 5.28
C PHE A 29 -14.68 14.98 6.66
N GLU A 30 -13.55 15.50 7.14
CA GLU A 30 -12.97 15.27 8.45
C GLU A 30 -12.81 13.77 8.81
N ILE A 31 -12.60 12.92 7.78
CA ILE A 31 -12.38 11.49 7.97
C ILE A 31 -10.91 11.27 8.33
N ASN A 32 -10.65 10.41 9.33
CA ASN A 32 -9.29 10.03 9.66
C ASN A 32 -8.57 9.40 8.46
N GLY A 33 -7.34 9.83 8.17
CA GLY A 33 -6.61 9.40 6.97
C GLY A 33 -6.30 7.91 6.91
N ASN A 34 -5.98 7.27 8.05
CA ASN A 34 -5.78 5.82 8.13
C ASN A 34 -7.09 5.08 7.82
N ASP A 35 -8.20 5.52 8.42
CA ASP A 35 -9.51 4.90 8.23
C ASP A 35 -9.97 5.02 6.76
N PHE A 36 -9.79 6.22 6.17
CA PHE A 36 -10.15 6.42 4.77
C PHE A 36 -9.31 5.58 3.80
N LEU A 37 -8.01 5.45 4.03
CA LEU A 37 -7.17 4.59 3.21
C LEU A 37 -7.55 3.11 3.34
N GLN A 38 -8.03 2.67 4.50
CA GLN A 38 -8.62 1.33 4.64
C GLN A 38 -9.93 1.20 3.84
N GLN A 39 -10.80 2.22 3.86
CA GLN A 39 -12.00 2.25 3.02
C GLN A 39 -11.65 2.23 1.52
N PHE A 40 -10.63 2.96 1.10
CA PHE A 40 -10.13 2.96 -0.27
C PHE A 40 -9.71 1.55 -0.73
N ILE A 41 -9.01 0.79 0.13
CA ILE A 41 -8.67 -0.62 -0.15
C ILE A 41 -9.94 -1.48 -0.19
N GLN A 42 -10.82 -1.37 0.80
CA GLN A 42 -12.04 -2.19 0.93
C GLN A 42 -13.02 -1.96 -0.23
N SER A 43 -13.06 -0.76 -0.80
CA SER A 43 -13.90 -0.42 -1.94
C SER A 43 -13.53 -1.18 -3.23
N GLY A 44 -12.33 -1.77 -3.29
CA GLY A 44 -11.75 -2.38 -4.48
C GLY A 44 -11.19 -1.38 -5.52
N ILE A 45 -11.33 -0.06 -5.27
CA ILE A 45 -10.84 0.96 -6.21
C ILE A 45 -9.30 0.98 -6.25
N ALA A 46 -8.66 0.69 -5.13
CA ALA A 46 -7.20 0.54 -5.05
C ALA A 46 -6.70 -0.53 -6.04
N GLU A 47 -7.30 -1.71 -6.02
CA GLU A 47 -6.97 -2.83 -6.92
C GLU A 47 -7.22 -2.48 -8.40
N GLU A 48 -8.29 -1.76 -8.70
CA GLU A 48 -8.58 -1.30 -10.06
C GLU A 48 -7.51 -0.34 -10.60
N ILE A 49 -6.98 0.55 -9.74
CA ILE A 49 -5.86 1.42 -10.08
C ILE A 49 -4.58 0.60 -10.29
N GLU A 50 -4.28 -0.34 -9.40
CA GLU A 50 -3.13 -1.23 -9.47
C GLU A 50 -3.10 -2.03 -10.78
N ASN A 51 -4.27 -2.50 -11.20
CA ASN A 51 -4.46 -3.24 -12.45
C ASN A 51 -4.50 -2.34 -13.70
N GLY A 52 -4.37 -1.02 -13.53
CA GLY A 52 -4.35 -0.06 -14.63
C GLY A 52 -5.68 0.09 -15.35
N ASN A 53 -6.82 -0.11 -14.66
CA ASN A 53 -8.13 0.05 -15.26
C ASN A 53 -8.33 1.50 -15.76
N PRO A 54 -8.57 1.73 -17.07
CA PRO A 54 -8.69 3.06 -17.65
C PRO A 54 -9.74 3.96 -16.99
N LYS A 55 -10.83 3.38 -16.47
CA LYS A 55 -11.86 4.11 -15.74
C LYS A 55 -11.29 4.86 -14.53
N TYR A 56 -10.34 4.25 -13.82
CA TYR A 56 -9.80 4.77 -12.56
C TYR A 56 -8.49 5.53 -12.76
N ILE A 57 -7.61 5.08 -13.67
CA ILE A 57 -6.33 5.77 -13.89
C ILE A 57 -6.43 7.04 -14.76
N ALA A 58 -7.51 7.16 -15.55
CA ALA A 58 -7.69 8.28 -16.47
C ALA A 58 -9.11 8.85 -16.52
N GLY A 59 -10.11 8.11 -16.08
CA GLY A 59 -11.52 8.46 -16.28
C GLY A 59 -12.17 9.22 -15.13
N LYS A 60 -11.55 9.30 -13.93
CA LYS A 60 -12.14 9.90 -12.73
C LYS A 60 -11.29 11.02 -12.15
N SER A 61 -11.97 12.03 -11.59
CA SER A 61 -11.41 13.05 -10.71
C SER A 61 -11.22 12.51 -9.29
N GLY A 62 -10.52 13.25 -8.41
CA GLY A 62 -10.36 12.90 -7.00
C GLY A 62 -11.69 12.82 -6.27
N LEU A 63 -12.56 13.80 -6.49
CA LEU A 63 -13.90 13.83 -5.90
C LEU A 63 -14.75 12.63 -6.33
N GLU A 64 -14.74 12.28 -7.62
CA GLU A 64 -15.48 11.10 -8.11
C GLU A 64 -14.94 9.80 -7.53
N LEU A 65 -13.62 9.69 -7.28
CA LEU A 65 -13.04 8.56 -6.58
C LEU A 65 -13.49 8.52 -5.12
N PHE A 66 -13.45 9.66 -4.43
CA PHE A 66 -13.92 9.77 -3.05
C PHE A 66 -15.37 9.33 -2.89
N LEU A 67 -16.28 9.88 -3.71
CA LEU A 67 -17.70 9.55 -3.68
C LEU A 67 -17.95 8.05 -3.93
N GLU A 68 -17.23 7.45 -4.90
CA GLU A 68 -17.38 6.02 -5.17
C GLU A 68 -16.82 5.16 -4.02
N VAL A 69 -15.75 5.58 -3.35
CA VAL A 69 -15.25 4.91 -2.12
C VAL A 69 -16.33 4.95 -1.04
N MET A 70 -16.91 6.13 -0.76
CA MET A 70 -17.92 6.30 0.26
C MET A 70 -19.19 5.49 -0.05
N GLU A 71 -19.68 5.54 -1.28
CA GLU A 71 -20.84 4.75 -1.71
C GLU A 71 -20.61 3.25 -1.47
N LYS A 72 -19.46 2.73 -1.89
CA LYS A 72 -19.14 1.30 -1.78
C LYS A 72 -18.90 0.82 -0.35
N THR A 73 -18.42 1.68 0.54
CA THR A 73 -18.04 1.27 1.90
C THR A 73 -19.07 1.64 2.96
N THR A 74 -19.79 2.75 2.79
CA THR A 74 -20.77 3.24 3.76
C THR A 74 -22.22 3.17 3.25
N GLY A 75 -22.41 2.95 1.94
CA GLY A 75 -23.73 2.99 1.30
C GLY A 75 -24.32 4.41 1.16
N THR A 76 -23.54 5.44 1.48
CA THR A 76 -23.99 6.84 1.42
C THR A 76 -23.06 7.67 0.53
N VAL A 77 -23.64 8.63 -0.19
CA VAL A 77 -22.90 9.61 -0.98
C VAL A 77 -22.99 10.96 -0.27
N PRO A 78 -21.86 11.50 0.21
CA PRO A 78 -21.87 12.81 0.86
C PRO A 78 -22.27 13.94 -0.07
N ASP A 79 -22.86 15.01 0.48
CA ASP A 79 -23.15 16.23 -0.25
C ASP A 79 -21.87 17.01 -0.56
N THR A 80 -21.73 17.48 -1.78
CA THR A 80 -20.50 18.09 -2.31
C THR A 80 -20.63 19.57 -2.66
N ASP A 81 -21.73 20.22 -2.32
CA ASP A 81 -22.01 21.61 -2.72
C ASP A 81 -21.00 22.66 -2.17
N LEU A 82 -20.06 22.24 -1.32
CA LEU A 82 -19.14 23.14 -0.61
C LEU A 82 -17.66 23.02 -1.05
N ILE A 83 -17.32 22.23 -2.06
CA ILE A 83 -15.90 22.01 -2.43
C ILE A 83 -15.46 23.06 -3.45
N GLU A 84 -14.82 24.16 -2.96
CA GLU A 84 -14.47 25.29 -3.83
C GLU A 84 -13.00 25.38 -4.29
N SER A 85 -12.03 24.71 -3.69
CA SER A 85 -10.61 24.89 -4.06
C SER A 85 -9.70 23.76 -3.61
N TYR A 86 -8.77 23.37 -4.48
CA TYR A 86 -7.72 22.41 -4.16
C TYR A 86 -6.40 23.14 -3.91
N ASP A 87 -6.04 23.33 -2.67
CA ASP A 87 -4.65 23.62 -2.29
C ASP A 87 -3.87 22.31 -2.19
N ARG A 88 -2.60 22.33 -2.61
CA ARG A 88 -1.70 21.17 -2.50
C ARG A 88 -1.25 21.00 -1.05
N SER A 89 -2.11 20.41 -0.24
CA SER A 89 -1.85 20.15 1.18
C SER A 89 -0.83 19.01 1.38
N ASP A 90 -0.38 18.87 2.59
CA ASP A 90 0.40 17.73 3.06
C ASP A 90 -0.35 16.40 2.85
N VAL A 91 -1.65 16.36 3.11
CA VAL A 91 -2.50 15.19 2.84
C VAL A 91 -2.60 14.88 1.35
N TYR A 92 -2.76 15.91 0.49
CA TYR A 92 -2.68 15.72 -0.96
C TYR A 92 -1.36 15.07 -1.36
N TRP A 93 -0.25 15.59 -0.80
CA TRP A 93 1.08 15.05 -1.09
C TRP A 93 1.20 13.58 -0.70
N VAL A 94 0.63 13.16 0.44
CA VAL A 94 0.61 11.75 0.85
C VAL A 94 -0.06 10.87 -0.21
N GLY A 95 -1.26 11.22 -0.66
CA GLY A 95 -1.98 10.44 -1.68
C GLY A 95 -1.24 10.41 -3.03
N TRP A 96 -0.65 11.56 -3.41
CA TRP A 96 0.16 11.68 -4.62
C TRP A 96 1.42 10.80 -4.55
N MET A 97 2.18 10.90 -3.47
CA MET A 97 3.42 10.13 -3.24
C MET A 97 3.15 8.63 -3.12
N LEU A 98 2.10 8.24 -2.38
CA LEU A 98 1.68 6.86 -2.23
C LEU A 98 1.39 6.20 -3.59
N THR A 99 0.70 6.93 -4.49
CA THR A 99 0.41 6.45 -5.85
C THR A 99 1.67 6.34 -6.70
N HIS A 100 2.59 7.30 -6.58
CA HIS A 100 3.90 7.25 -7.23
C HIS A 100 4.72 6.05 -6.77
N TYR A 101 4.76 5.79 -5.47
CA TYR A 101 5.49 4.67 -4.91
C TYR A 101 4.85 3.32 -5.30
N GLN A 102 3.51 3.23 -5.30
CA GLN A 102 2.78 2.06 -5.80
C GLN A 102 3.21 1.73 -7.23
N TRP A 103 3.17 2.73 -8.12
CA TRP A 103 3.56 2.57 -9.51
C TRP A 103 5.02 2.16 -9.69
N TYR A 104 5.93 2.80 -8.93
CA TYR A 104 7.37 2.53 -8.96
C TYR A 104 7.70 1.12 -8.47
N SER A 105 7.15 0.72 -7.32
CA SER A 105 7.48 -0.55 -6.66
C SER A 105 6.72 -1.75 -7.21
N GLY A 106 5.55 -1.51 -7.84
CA GLY A 106 4.61 -2.56 -8.26
C GLY A 106 3.93 -3.28 -7.08
N ARG A 107 4.12 -2.79 -5.83
CA ARG A 107 3.42 -3.32 -4.66
C ARG A 107 1.98 -2.86 -4.64
N SER A 108 1.08 -3.64 -4.03
CA SER A 108 -0.30 -3.20 -3.81
C SER A 108 -0.38 -2.06 -2.78
N PHE A 109 -1.38 -1.19 -2.89
CA PHE A 109 -1.66 -0.17 -1.86
C PHE A 109 -1.81 -0.80 -0.48
N LYS A 110 -2.48 -1.95 -0.42
CA LYS A 110 -2.63 -2.70 0.82
C LYS A 110 -1.28 -3.05 1.43
N THR A 111 -0.38 -3.65 0.66
CA THR A 111 0.96 -4.03 1.12
C THR A 111 1.77 -2.83 1.60
N ILE A 112 1.65 -1.69 0.92
CA ILE A 112 2.34 -0.46 1.31
C ILE A 112 1.79 0.03 2.66
N LEU A 113 0.47 0.14 2.80
CA LEU A 113 -0.20 0.68 3.98
C LEU A 113 -0.16 -0.28 5.20
N ASP A 114 0.00 -1.59 4.98
CA ASP A 114 0.31 -2.55 6.04
C ASP A 114 1.73 -2.34 6.62
N THR A 115 2.61 -1.64 5.89
CA THR A 115 4.01 -1.43 6.28
C THR A 115 4.26 -0.02 6.80
N VAL A 116 3.63 0.99 6.19
CA VAL A 116 3.80 2.42 6.50
C VAL A 116 2.41 3.04 6.63
N SER A 117 2.08 3.57 7.82
CA SER A 117 0.78 4.19 8.07
C SER A 117 0.61 5.54 7.36
N PHE A 118 -0.63 6.04 7.27
CA PHE A 118 -0.89 7.41 6.83
C PHE A 118 -0.11 8.45 7.65
N ASP A 119 -0.07 8.28 8.97
CA ASP A 119 0.61 9.21 9.86
C ASP A 119 2.13 9.21 9.66
N ASP A 120 2.72 8.02 9.41
CA ASP A 120 4.14 7.92 9.04
C ASP A 120 4.42 8.68 7.75
N LEU A 121 3.60 8.47 6.71
CA LEU A 121 3.73 9.17 5.43
C LEU A 121 3.53 10.68 5.57
N LEU A 122 2.56 11.11 6.37
CA LEU A 122 2.30 12.52 6.63
C LEU A 122 3.48 13.20 7.33
N SER A 123 4.14 12.51 8.26
CA SER A 123 5.33 13.01 8.96
C SER A 123 6.50 13.31 8.02
N LEU A 124 6.57 12.65 6.86
CA LEU A 124 7.62 12.84 5.85
C LEU A 124 7.44 14.12 5.02
N TYR A 125 6.23 14.69 5.00
CA TYR A 125 5.91 15.87 4.19
C TYR A 125 6.91 17.01 4.43
N GLY A 126 7.14 17.38 5.69
CA GLY A 126 8.01 18.50 6.05
C GLY A 126 9.43 18.43 5.48
N THR A 127 9.94 17.22 5.20
CA THR A 127 11.31 17.00 4.72
C THR A 127 11.39 16.58 3.26
N LEU A 128 10.34 16.00 2.71
CA LEU A 128 10.40 15.34 1.39
C LEU A 128 9.53 16.00 0.30
N HIS A 129 8.61 16.93 0.65
CA HIS A 129 7.70 17.53 -0.34
C HIS A 129 8.41 18.37 -1.41
N GLU A 130 9.57 18.95 -1.08
CA GLU A 130 10.42 19.70 -2.01
C GLU A 130 11.61 18.87 -2.56
N ALA A 131 11.80 17.65 -2.04
CA ALA A 131 12.89 16.79 -2.46
C ALA A 131 12.56 16.03 -3.75
N ASP A 132 13.59 15.45 -4.38
CA ASP A 132 13.39 14.51 -5.48
C ASP A 132 12.56 13.32 -4.98
N ILE A 133 11.59 12.90 -5.78
CA ILE A 133 10.67 11.79 -5.45
C ILE A 133 11.41 10.49 -5.13
N GLN A 134 12.61 10.29 -5.68
CA GLN A 134 13.44 9.13 -5.41
C GLN A 134 13.79 9.02 -3.92
N LYS A 135 13.99 10.15 -3.22
CA LYS A 135 14.23 10.13 -1.76
C LYS A 135 13.02 9.60 -0.99
N SER A 136 11.81 9.94 -1.44
CA SER A 136 10.59 9.37 -0.84
C SER A 136 10.53 7.86 -1.03
N TYR A 137 10.92 7.35 -2.21
CA TYR A 137 10.98 5.92 -2.47
C TYR A 137 12.00 5.21 -1.56
N GLU A 138 13.20 5.78 -1.41
CA GLU A 138 14.26 5.24 -0.54
C GLU A 138 13.80 5.15 0.92
N VAL A 139 13.09 6.17 1.43
CA VAL A 139 12.57 6.17 2.79
C VAL A 139 11.50 5.09 2.97
N VAL A 140 10.54 4.97 2.05
CA VAL A 140 9.52 3.92 2.12
C VAL A 140 10.14 2.54 1.96
N ASP A 141 11.11 2.35 1.07
CA ASP A 141 11.86 1.08 0.95
C ASP A 141 12.63 0.72 2.23
N ALA A 142 13.15 1.71 2.97
CA ALA A 142 13.78 1.47 4.27
C ALA A 142 12.78 0.92 5.30
N HIS A 143 11.54 1.41 5.36
CA HIS A 143 10.50 0.83 6.21
C HIS A 143 10.23 -0.63 5.88
N PHE A 144 10.22 -0.99 4.59
CA PHE A 144 10.11 -2.40 4.18
C PHE A 144 11.33 -3.23 4.62
N ALA A 145 12.53 -2.64 4.59
CA ALA A 145 13.73 -3.32 5.04
C ALA A 145 13.75 -3.51 6.57
N GLU A 146 13.35 -2.49 7.34
CA GLU A 146 13.30 -2.52 8.80
C GLU A 146 12.19 -3.45 9.33
N ASN A 147 11.00 -3.40 8.74
CA ASN A 147 9.89 -4.27 9.11
C ASN A 147 10.09 -5.74 8.70
N GLY A 148 11.16 -6.02 7.96
CA GLY A 148 11.49 -7.37 7.51
C GLY A 148 10.68 -7.80 6.29
N SER A 149 10.77 -9.10 6.00
CA SER A 149 9.99 -9.70 4.91
C SER A 149 8.52 -9.85 5.32
N ARG A 150 7.63 -9.98 4.35
CA ARG A 150 6.22 -10.32 4.56
C ARG A 150 6.07 -11.55 5.47
N LEU A 151 6.96 -12.52 5.31
CA LEU A 151 7.06 -13.69 6.20
C LEU A 151 7.19 -13.29 7.68
N LYS A 152 8.06 -12.31 7.99
CA LYS A 152 8.25 -11.81 9.37
C LYS A 152 7.01 -11.11 9.90
N ALA A 153 6.32 -10.32 9.07
CA ALA A 153 5.09 -9.65 9.44
C ALA A 153 3.98 -10.64 9.79
N LEU A 154 3.74 -11.61 8.91
CA LEU A 154 2.74 -12.67 9.12
C LEU A 154 3.05 -13.53 10.35
N ARG A 155 4.32 -13.89 10.54
CA ARG A 155 4.73 -14.63 11.75
C ARG A 155 4.40 -13.85 13.03
N LYS A 156 4.71 -12.56 13.07
CA LYS A 156 4.39 -11.71 14.23
C LYS A 156 2.89 -11.57 14.45
N GLN A 157 2.10 -11.43 13.39
CA GLN A 157 0.64 -11.42 13.49
C GLN A 157 0.08 -12.72 14.06
N CYS A 158 0.70 -13.86 13.76
CA CYS A 158 0.36 -15.16 14.36
C CYS A 158 0.90 -15.32 15.79
N GLY A 159 1.64 -14.34 16.33
CA GLY A 159 2.26 -14.41 17.65
C GLY A 159 3.40 -15.42 17.77
N LEU A 160 3.97 -15.90 16.65
CA LEU A 160 5.00 -16.94 16.63
C LEU A 160 6.41 -16.34 16.72
N THR A 161 7.29 -17.03 17.44
CA THR A 161 8.74 -16.86 17.33
C THR A 161 9.26 -17.52 16.05
N GLN A 162 10.51 -17.22 15.65
CA GLN A 162 11.14 -17.88 14.50
C GLN A 162 11.30 -19.40 14.70
N GLU A 163 11.56 -19.81 15.94
CA GLU A 163 11.70 -21.21 16.32
C GLU A 163 10.36 -21.94 16.24
N GLU A 164 9.30 -21.36 16.80
CA GLU A 164 7.94 -21.92 16.70
C GLU A 164 7.45 -22.01 15.24
N LEU A 165 7.78 -21.02 14.39
CA LEU A 165 7.47 -21.13 12.96
C LEU A 165 8.29 -22.23 12.28
N SER A 166 9.56 -22.43 12.67
CA SER A 166 10.39 -23.54 12.17
C SER A 166 9.77 -24.89 12.51
N ASP A 167 9.36 -25.06 13.76
CA ASP A 167 8.73 -26.30 14.23
C ASP A 167 7.38 -26.55 13.55
N ALA A 168 6.55 -25.51 13.43
CA ALA A 168 5.22 -25.61 12.83
C ALA A 168 5.25 -25.86 11.31
N SER A 169 6.24 -25.30 10.61
CA SER A 169 6.36 -25.42 9.14
C SER A 169 7.30 -26.53 8.69
N GLY A 170 8.16 -27.06 9.57
CA GLY A 170 9.23 -27.97 9.20
C GLY A 170 10.34 -27.33 8.35
N VAL A 171 10.35 -26.01 8.21
CA VAL A 171 11.39 -25.26 7.49
C VAL A 171 12.50 -24.89 8.45
N ALA A 172 13.74 -25.21 8.11
CA ALA A 172 14.90 -24.96 8.97
C ALA A 172 14.98 -23.48 9.43
N LEU A 173 15.25 -23.25 10.71
CA LEU A 173 15.32 -21.94 11.34
C LEU A 173 16.23 -20.95 10.59
N ASN A 174 17.42 -21.42 10.15
CA ASN A 174 18.33 -20.58 9.37
C ASN A 174 17.77 -20.19 8.00
N THR A 175 16.91 -21.01 7.42
CA THR A 175 16.22 -20.72 6.16
C THR A 175 15.13 -19.67 6.39
N ILE A 176 14.36 -19.76 7.47
CA ILE A 176 13.38 -18.74 7.87
C ILE A 176 14.08 -17.41 8.11
N ARG A 177 15.18 -17.40 8.88
CA ARG A 177 15.99 -16.21 9.12
C ARG A 177 16.48 -15.57 7.82
N ALA A 178 16.95 -16.37 6.87
CA ALA A 178 17.43 -15.88 5.57
C ALA A 178 16.29 -15.24 4.75
N TYR A 179 15.09 -15.79 4.77
CA TYR A 179 13.91 -15.20 4.11
C TYR A 179 13.42 -13.93 4.84
N GLU A 180 13.40 -13.94 6.17
CA GLU A 180 12.99 -12.76 6.94
C GLU A 180 13.98 -11.59 6.82
N GLN A 181 15.25 -11.86 6.65
CA GLN A 181 16.31 -10.88 6.40
C GLN A 181 16.45 -10.50 4.92
N LYS A 182 15.62 -11.09 4.04
CA LYS A 182 15.69 -10.89 2.57
C LYS A 182 17.05 -11.25 1.95
N SER A 183 17.91 -11.99 2.67
CA SER A 183 19.15 -12.54 2.11
C SER A 183 18.90 -13.69 1.13
N LYS A 184 17.68 -14.26 1.17
CA LYS A 184 17.12 -15.16 0.16
C LYS A 184 15.74 -14.67 -0.26
N ASP A 185 15.45 -14.80 -1.55
CA ASP A 185 14.17 -14.46 -2.14
C ASP A 185 13.18 -15.61 -1.97
N LEU A 186 12.10 -15.38 -1.22
CA LEU A 186 11.06 -16.39 -0.98
C LEU A 186 10.30 -16.75 -2.26
N GLY A 187 10.17 -15.80 -3.20
CA GLY A 187 9.55 -16.03 -4.51
C GLY A 187 10.31 -17.04 -5.39
N LYS A 188 11.59 -17.28 -5.08
CA LYS A 188 12.44 -18.29 -5.73
C LYS A 188 12.61 -19.57 -4.91
N ALA A 189 11.88 -19.68 -3.81
CA ALA A 189 11.93 -20.87 -2.96
C ALA A 189 11.26 -22.07 -3.64
N GLN A 190 11.60 -23.28 -3.19
CA GLN A 190 10.85 -24.46 -3.58
C GLN A 190 9.40 -24.33 -3.14
N LEU A 191 8.48 -24.73 -4.00
CA LEU A 191 7.03 -24.61 -3.74
C LEU A 191 6.63 -25.26 -2.41
N GLU A 192 7.25 -26.38 -2.06
CA GLU A 192 7.00 -27.08 -0.79
C GLU A 192 7.29 -26.20 0.43
N ILE A 193 8.38 -25.42 0.41
CA ILE A 193 8.73 -24.49 1.48
C ILE A 193 7.65 -23.41 1.64
N VAL A 194 7.24 -22.82 0.50
CA VAL A 194 6.21 -21.76 0.48
C VAL A 194 4.87 -22.30 1.01
N MET A 195 4.47 -23.49 0.57
CA MET A 195 3.23 -24.15 1.02
C MET A 195 3.26 -24.45 2.53
N ASN A 196 4.38 -24.95 3.05
CA ASN A 196 4.53 -25.28 4.46
C ASN A 196 4.48 -24.02 5.35
N LEU A 197 5.12 -22.93 4.92
CA LEU A 197 5.06 -21.64 5.60
C LEU A 197 3.64 -21.06 5.57
N ALA A 198 2.97 -21.05 4.41
CA ALA A 198 1.59 -20.59 4.28
C ALA A 198 0.63 -21.36 5.19
N LYS A 199 0.77 -22.69 5.24
CA LYS A 199 -0.01 -23.57 6.13
C LYS A 199 0.22 -23.26 7.62
N ALA A 200 1.48 -23.09 8.02
CA ALA A 200 1.84 -22.78 9.42
C ALA A 200 1.30 -21.40 9.84
N LEU A 201 1.32 -20.43 8.93
CA LEU A 201 0.84 -19.06 9.15
C LEU A 201 -0.66 -18.87 8.88
N LYS A 202 -1.37 -19.90 8.42
CA LYS A 202 -2.79 -19.88 8.09
C LYS A 202 -3.17 -18.76 7.10
N CYS A 203 -2.32 -18.54 6.10
CA CYS A 203 -2.50 -17.52 5.07
C CYS A 203 -2.42 -18.15 3.67
N ASP A 204 -2.83 -17.42 2.65
CA ASP A 204 -2.67 -17.84 1.26
C ASP A 204 -1.20 -17.65 0.81
N ILE A 205 -0.78 -18.47 -0.17
CA ILE A 205 0.57 -18.35 -0.77
C ILE A 205 0.80 -16.94 -1.33
N LYS A 206 -0.22 -16.31 -1.88
CA LYS A 206 -0.16 -14.92 -2.38
C LYS A 206 0.22 -13.94 -1.28
N ASP A 207 -0.35 -14.10 -0.09
CA ASP A 207 -0.05 -13.24 1.05
C ASP A 207 1.40 -13.32 1.53
N LEU A 208 2.08 -14.42 1.21
CA LEU A 208 3.48 -14.68 1.57
C LEU A 208 4.46 -14.12 0.55
N LEU A 209 4.07 -14.06 -0.74
CA LEU A 209 4.94 -13.74 -1.86
C LEU A 209 4.86 -12.27 -2.30
N GLU A 210 3.82 -11.56 -1.87
CA GLU A 210 3.67 -10.11 -2.01
C GLU A 210 4.38 -9.40 -0.85
#